data_019e335bdaf954243a598c940ae4d607
#
_entry.id   019e335bdaf954243a598c940ae4d607
#
_cell.length_a   1.000
_cell.length_b   1.000
_cell.length_c   1.000
_cell.angle_alpha   90.00
_cell.angle_beta   90.00
_cell.angle_gamma   90.00
#
_symmetry.space_group_name_H-M   'P 1'
#
loop_
_entity.id
_entity.type
_entity.pdbx_description
1 polymer ?
#
loop_
_entity_poly.entity_id
_entity_poly.type
_entity_poly.pdbx_seq_one_letter_code
_entity_poly.pdbx_strand_id
1 'polypeptide(L)'
;ESWLTEVCCRQIEASAYIFGSSKNKTIVKPSLKRASIIASSVTASALRKLKNSAKVGFAVGEAMNAAKHLGDMPANLCTPRIIERKVKALKKPFPKLKISTFNEKDLAKLKMGSFLSVGRGSDEPSRMMTIEHKGGKAGEKPIVLVGKGITFDTGGISLKPSPAMDEMKWDMCGAASVFGVMIALARLNAKVNVVGLLACAENMPSAHATKPGDVVTSMSGQTIEILNTDAEGRLVLCDALT
;
A
#
# COMPACT_ATOMS: atom_id res chain seq x y z
N GLU A 1 3.99 -30.73 -5.52
CA GLU A 1 2.75 -30.77 -4.69
C GLU A 1 2.64 -29.56 -3.73
N SER A 2 3.69 -29.25 -2.96
CA SER A 2 3.66 -28.12 -2.00
C SER A 2 3.40 -26.78 -2.67
N TRP A 3 4.09 -26.49 -3.79
CA TRP A 3 3.87 -25.29 -4.57
C TRP A 3 2.44 -25.20 -5.13
N LEU A 4 1.93 -26.33 -5.68
CA LEU A 4 0.57 -26.36 -6.20
C LEU A 4 -0.47 -26.08 -5.11
N THR A 5 -0.29 -26.66 -3.91
CA THR A 5 -1.15 -26.40 -2.75
C THR A 5 -1.15 -24.91 -2.38
N GLU A 6 0.01 -24.29 -2.35
CA GLU A 6 0.15 -22.85 -2.08
C GLU A 6 -0.61 -22.02 -3.12
N VAL A 7 -0.38 -22.28 -4.41
CA VAL A 7 -1.03 -21.55 -5.51
C VAL A 7 -2.54 -21.74 -5.45
N CYS A 8 -3.03 -22.98 -5.27
CA CYS A 8 -4.47 -23.23 -5.16
C CYS A 8 -5.09 -22.45 -4.00
N CYS A 9 -4.51 -22.52 -2.81
CA CYS A 9 -5.02 -21.80 -1.65
C CYS A 9 -5.01 -20.27 -1.86
N ARG A 10 -3.95 -19.73 -2.45
CA ARG A 10 -3.86 -18.32 -2.81
C ARG A 10 -4.95 -17.91 -3.79
N GLN A 11 -5.19 -18.71 -4.84
CA GLN A 11 -6.20 -18.40 -5.85
C GLN A 11 -7.62 -18.51 -5.29
N ILE A 12 -7.88 -19.52 -4.44
CA ILE A 12 -9.18 -19.67 -3.76
C ILE A 12 -9.48 -18.41 -2.92
N GLU A 13 -8.52 -17.97 -2.11
CA GLU A 13 -8.68 -16.77 -1.29
C GLU A 13 -8.83 -15.51 -2.16
N ALA A 14 -7.97 -15.35 -3.18
CA ALA A 14 -7.99 -14.18 -4.05
C ALA A 14 -9.26 -14.09 -4.91
N SER A 15 -9.87 -15.23 -5.29
CA SER A 15 -11.11 -15.27 -6.07
C SER A 15 -12.37 -15.01 -5.24
N ALA A 16 -12.28 -15.15 -3.91
CA ALA A 16 -13.38 -14.84 -3.00
C ALA A 16 -13.54 -13.32 -2.77
N TYR A 17 -12.61 -12.50 -3.27
CA TYR A 17 -12.68 -11.05 -3.14
C TYR A 17 -13.79 -10.45 -3.99
N ILE A 18 -14.65 -9.65 -3.36
CA ILE A 18 -15.69 -8.85 -4.01
C ILE A 18 -15.63 -7.45 -3.45
N PHE A 19 -15.45 -6.46 -4.34
CA PHE A 19 -15.58 -5.06 -3.97
C PHE A 19 -17.06 -4.65 -3.98
N GLY A 20 -17.59 -4.21 -2.84
CA GLY A 20 -19.01 -3.88 -2.71
C GLY A 20 -19.31 -2.72 -1.77
N SER A 21 -18.28 -2.07 -1.23
CA SER A 21 -18.44 -1.06 -0.17
C SER A 21 -19.16 0.23 -0.58
N SER A 22 -19.31 0.49 -1.89
CA SER A 22 -19.93 1.70 -2.42
C SER A 22 -21.24 1.45 -3.20
N LYS A 23 -21.69 0.19 -3.27
CA LYS A 23 -22.89 -0.17 -4.03
C LYS A 23 -24.09 -0.35 -3.09
N ASN A 24 -25.20 0.35 -3.40
CA ASN A 24 -26.49 0.21 -2.69
C ASN A 24 -27.19 -1.16 -2.95
N LYS A 25 -26.58 -2.03 -3.75
CA LYS A 25 -27.13 -3.37 -4.04
C LYS A 25 -26.54 -4.38 -3.04
N THR A 26 -27.35 -5.36 -2.67
CA THR A 26 -26.92 -6.50 -1.85
C THR A 26 -25.63 -7.09 -2.42
N ILE A 27 -24.57 -7.06 -1.62
CA ILE A 27 -23.29 -7.68 -2.02
C ILE A 27 -23.55 -9.17 -2.22
N VAL A 28 -23.37 -9.63 -3.43
CA VAL A 28 -23.44 -11.07 -3.74
C VAL A 28 -22.25 -11.72 -3.06
N LYS A 29 -22.49 -12.46 -1.97
CA LYS A 29 -21.43 -13.22 -1.30
C LYS A 29 -20.96 -14.33 -2.22
N PRO A 30 -19.66 -14.68 -2.21
CA PRO A 30 -19.16 -15.82 -2.94
C PRO A 30 -19.99 -17.08 -2.63
N SER A 31 -20.40 -17.81 -3.64
CA SER A 31 -21.14 -19.06 -3.47
C SER A 31 -20.29 -20.19 -2.90
N LEU A 32 -18.98 -20.14 -3.13
CA LEU A 32 -18.01 -21.10 -2.62
C LEU A 32 -17.85 -20.93 -1.10
N LYS A 33 -18.32 -21.92 -0.35
CA LYS A 33 -18.21 -21.93 1.13
C LYS A 33 -17.11 -22.84 1.65
N ARG A 34 -16.68 -23.82 0.84
CA ARG A 34 -15.65 -24.78 1.22
C ARG A 34 -14.92 -25.26 -0.02
N ALA A 35 -13.61 -25.35 0.08
CA ALA A 35 -12.75 -26.04 -0.88
C ALA A 35 -11.92 -27.08 -0.11
N SER A 36 -11.69 -28.26 -0.70
CA SER A 36 -10.89 -29.31 -0.10
C SER A 36 -9.79 -29.70 -1.09
N ILE A 37 -8.57 -29.73 -0.61
CA ILE A 37 -7.42 -30.28 -1.36
C ILE A 37 -7.20 -31.69 -0.83
N ILE A 38 -7.40 -32.69 -1.70
CA ILE A 38 -7.25 -34.10 -1.35
C ILE A 38 -5.86 -34.54 -1.82
N ALA A 39 -5.08 -35.08 -0.89
CA ALA A 39 -3.80 -35.70 -1.19
C ALA A 39 -3.84 -37.18 -0.76
N SER A 40 -3.66 -38.08 -1.70
CA SER A 40 -3.64 -39.51 -1.44
C SER A 40 -2.23 -39.98 -1.08
N SER A 41 -2.14 -40.99 -0.18
CA SER A 41 -0.91 -41.68 0.16
C SER A 41 0.27 -40.83 0.62
N VAL A 42 -0.03 -39.76 1.44
CA VAL A 42 0.99 -38.86 1.96
C VAL A 42 1.51 -39.30 3.33
N THR A 43 2.81 -39.19 3.55
CA THR A 43 3.42 -39.32 4.87
C THR A 43 3.05 -38.17 5.81
N ALA A 44 3.17 -38.38 7.11
CA ALA A 44 2.93 -37.29 8.09
C ALA A 44 3.83 -36.05 7.85
N SER A 45 5.07 -36.28 7.40
CA SER A 45 6.00 -35.18 7.04
C SER A 45 5.50 -34.41 5.81
N ALA A 46 5.06 -35.12 4.77
CA ALA A 46 4.50 -34.50 3.56
C ALA A 46 3.22 -33.72 3.87
N LEU A 47 2.32 -34.30 4.69
CA LEU A 47 1.11 -33.58 5.12
C LEU A 47 1.42 -32.28 5.87
N ARG A 48 2.44 -32.28 6.73
CA ARG A 48 2.87 -31.06 7.43
C ARG A 48 3.38 -29.99 6.45
N LYS A 49 4.13 -30.38 5.42
CA LYS A 49 4.59 -29.48 4.36
C LYS A 49 3.39 -28.88 3.59
N LEU A 50 2.43 -29.72 3.19
CA LEU A 50 1.22 -29.26 2.48
C LEU A 50 0.40 -28.28 3.34
N LYS A 51 0.19 -28.56 4.63
CA LYS A 51 -0.49 -27.64 5.55
C LYS A 51 0.24 -26.30 5.66
N ASN A 52 1.57 -26.31 5.68
CA ASN A 52 2.34 -25.05 5.71
C ASN A 52 2.20 -24.28 4.40
N SER A 53 2.26 -24.95 3.25
CA SER A 53 2.05 -24.32 1.94
C SER A 53 0.63 -23.73 1.81
N ALA A 54 -0.39 -24.44 2.30
CA ALA A 54 -1.75 -23.90 2.35
C ALA A 54 -1.82 -22.63 3.19
N LYS A 55 -1.19 -22.60 4.36
CA LYS A 55 -1.11 -21.40 5.23
C LYS A 55 -0.45 -20.24 4.51
N VAL A 56 0.63 -20.47 3.79
CA VAL A 56 1.31 -19.44 2.98
C VAL A 56 0.38 -18.93 1.90
N GLY A 57 -0.25 -19.83 1.14
CA GLY A 57 -1.18 -19.47 0.07
C GLY A 57 -2.33 -18.56 0.57
N PHE A 58 -3.00 -18.95 1.66
CA PHE A 58 -4.08 -18.12 2.24
C PHE A 58 -3.57 -16.77 2.74
N ALA A 59 -2.43 -16.71 3.42
CA ALA A 59 -1.88 -15.45 3.91
C ALA A 59 -1.55 -14.47 2.76
N VAL A 60 -1.01 -14.99 1.66
CA VAL A 60 -0.73 -14.19 0.47
C VAL A 60 -2.03 -13.76 -0.22
N GLY A 61 -3.02 -14.65 -0.35
CA GLY A 61 -4.33 -14.32 -0.92
C GLY A 61 -5.06 -13.22 -0.12
N GLU A 62 -5.07 -13.33 1.21
CA GLU A 62 -5.61 -12.28 2.11
C GLU A 62 -4.90 -10.94 1.90
N ALA A 63 -3.58 -10.96 1.81
CA ALA A 63 -2.78 -9.76 1.57
C ALA A 63 -3.07 -9.12 0.20
N MET A 64 -3.22 -9.93 -0.84
CA MET A 64 -3.63 -9.49 -2.17
C MET A 64 -5.02 -8.84 -2.13
N ASN A 65 -5.97 -9.42 -1.41
CA ASN A 65 -7.31 -8.87 -1.26
C ASN A 65 -7.32 -7.55 -0.50
N ALA A 66 -6.46 -7.39 0.51
CA ALA A 66 -6.29 -6.14 1.22
C ALA A 66 -5.74 -5.02 0.31
N ALA A 67 -4.78 -5.34 -0.56
CA ALA A 67 -4.25 -4.41 -1.57
C ALA A 67 -5.31 -4.05 -2.62
N LYS A 68 -6.00 -5.05 -3.19
CA LYS A 68 -7.10 -4.82 -4.14
C LYS A 68 -8.18 -3.92 -3.54
N HIS A 69 -8.54 -4.14 -2.27
CA HIS A 69 -9.57 -3.34 -1.61
C HIS A 69 -9.19 -1.87 -1.53
N LEU A 70 -7.93 -1.54 -1.29
CA LEU A 70 -7.45 -0.16 -1.33
C LEU A 70 -7.55 0.41 -2.75
N GLY A 71 -7.05 -0.31 -3.77
CA GLY A 71 -7.06 0.13 -5.16
C GLY A 71 -8.46 0.27 -5.75
N ASP A 72 -9.41 -0.59 -5.35
CA ASP A 72 -10.78 -0.55 -5.87
C ASP A 72 -11.64 0.56 -5.25
N MET A 73 -11.22 1.09 -4.10
CA MET A 73 -11.94 2.21 -3.47
C MET A 73 -11.88 3.46 -4.37
N PRO A 74 -13.00 4.18 -4.55
CA PRO A 74 -12.97 5.48 -5.21
C PRO A 74 -12.16 6.49 -4.38
N ALA A 75 -11.52 7.46 -5.05
CA ALA A 75 -10.56 8.37 -4.42
C ALA A 75 -11.17 9.20 -3.27
N ASN A 76 -12.45 9.58 -3.37
CA ASN A 76 -13.18 10.29 -2.30
C ASN A 76 -13.36 9.43 -1.02
N LEU A 77 -13.15 8.11 -1.09
CA LEU A 77 -13.18 7.19 0.04
C LEU A 77 -11.80 6.64 0.39
N CYS A 78 -10.82 6.68 -0.54
CA CYS A 78 -9.46 6.21 -0.35
C CYS A 78 -8.48 7.38 -0.27
N THR A 79 -8.67 8.26 0.71
CA THR A 79 -7.80 9.43 0.92
C THR A 79 -6.56 9.06 1.73
N PRO A 80 -5.50 9.90 1.77
CA PRO A 80 -4.32 9.66 2.60
C PRO A 80 -4.67 9.40 4.08
N ARG A 81 -5.66 10.12 4.64
CA ARG A 81 -6.14 9.90 6.02
C ARG A 81 -6.84 8.56 6.20
N ILE A 82 -7.53 8.06 5.18
CA ILE A 82 -8.20 6.74 5.25
C ILE A 82 -7.15 5.63 5.21
N ILE A 83 -6.12 5.74 4.35
CA ILE A 83 -5.01 4.79 4.31
C ILE A 83 -4.31 4.77 5.67
N GLU A 84 -3.99 5.95 6.25
CA GLU A 84 -3.43 6.05 7.60
C GLU A 84 -4.27 5.29 8.64
N ARG A 85 -5.59 5.46 8.61
CA ARG A 85 -6.52 4.78 9.51
C ARG A 85 -6.47 3.26 9.35
N LYS A 86 -6.41 2.77 8.11
CA LYS A 86 -6.28 1.33 7.81
C LYS A 86 -4.94 0.77 8.27
N VAL A 87 -3.86 1.51 8.09
CA VAL A 87 -2.52 1.14 8.59
C VAL A 87 -2.53 1.04 10.12
N LYS A 88 -3.06 2.04 10.82
CA LYS A 88 -3.19 2.02 12.29
C LYS A 88 -4.02 0.83 12.79
N ALA A 89 -5.05 0.45 12.05
CA ALA A 89 -5.93 -0.67 12.39
C ALA A 89 -5.21 -2.03 12.36
N LEU A 90 -4.09 -2.16 11.64
CA LEU A 90 -3.27 -3.39 11.65
C LEU A 90 -2.70 -3.71 13.03
N LYS A 91 -2.59 -2.74 13.93
CA LYS A 91 -2.10 -2.97 15.29
C LYS A 91 -2.95 -3.97 16.07
N LYS A 92 -4.26 -4.01 15.81
CA LYS A 92 -5.19 -4.91 16.49
C LYS A 92 -4.95 -6.38 16.14
N PRO A 93 -4.96 -6.81 14.86
CA PRO A 93 -4.67 -8.20 14.49
C PRO A 93 -3.17 -8.55 14.55
N PHE A 94 -2.26 -7.57 14.49
CA PHE A 94 -0.82 -7.77 14.44
C PHE A 94 -0.10 -6.89 15.46
N PRO A 95 -0.21 -7.16 16.77
CA PRO A 95 0.33 -6.29 17.83
C PRO A 95 1.85 -6.15 17.81
N LYS A 96 2.57 -7.07 17.14
CA LYS A 96 4.03 -7.01 16.98
C LYS A 96 4.51 -6.02 15.93
N LEU A 97 3.63 -5.57 15.03
CA LEU A 97 4.00 -4.51 14.08
C LEU A 97 4.22 -3.20 14.83
N LYS A 98 5.34 -2.52 14.52
CA LYS A 98 5.53 -1.15 14.96
C LYS A 98 5.06 -0.23 13.85
N ILE A 99 4.14 0.67 14.16
CA ILE A 99 3.52 1.58 13.20
C ILE A 99 3.79 3.00 13.65
N SER A 100 4.32 3.82 12.73
CA SER A 100 4.46 5.26 12.90
C SER A 100 3.74 5.99 11.77
N THR A 101 3.21 7.16 12.06
CA THR A 101 2.48 7.99 11.08
C THR A 101 2.96 9.43 11.21
N PHE A 102 3.13 10.08 10.08
CA PHE A 102 3.66 11.43 9.97
C PHE A 102 2.63 12.29 9.22
N ASN A 103 2.19 13.36 9.86
CA ASN A 103 1.36 14.38 9.23
C ASN A 103 2.24 15.45 8.56
N GLU A 104 1.63 16.43 7.88
CA GLU A 104 2.38 17.47 7.16
C GLU A 104 3.30 18.29 8.06
N LYS A 105 2.91 18.54 9.32
CA LYS A 105 3.78 19.24 10.28
C LYS A 105 5.01 18.41 10.61
N ASP A 106 4.86 17.11 10.72
CA ASP A 106 5.98 16.19 10.99
C ASP A 106 6.88 16.09 9.75
N LEU A 107 6.29 16.00 8.54
CA LEU A 107 7.03 16.00 7.28
C LEU A 107 7.80 17.31 7.07
N ALA A 108 7.22 18.45 7.44
CA ALA A 108 7.89 19.75 7.39
C ALA A 108 9.08 19.83 8.36
N LYS A 109 8.96 19.28 9.58
CA LYS A 109 10.08 19.17 10.54
C LYS A 109 11.21 18.30 9.98
N LEU A 110 10.87 17.26 9.23
CA LEU A 110 11.84 16.40 8.54
C LEU A 110 12.41 17.03 7.26
N LYS A 111 11.97 18.26 6.92
CA LYS A 111 12.39 18.99 5.71
C LYS A 111 12.06 18.26 4.40
N MET A 112 10.98 17.50 4.37
CA MET A 112 10.52 16.76 3.20
C MET A 112 9.76 17.67 2.22
N GLY A 113 10.43 18.70 1.70
CA GLY A 113 9.82 19.71 0.84
C GLY A 113 9.38 19.20 -0.52
N SER A 114 10.10 18.21 -1.06
CA SER A 114 9.72 17.55 -2.31
C SER A 114 8.41 16.77 -2.15
N PHE A 115 8.27 16.00 -1.07
CA PHE A 115 7.03 15.28 -0.74
C PHE A 115 5.85 16.24 -0.56
N LEU A 116 6.04 17.27 0.26
CA LEU A 116 4.99 18.24 0.59
C LEU A 116 4.51 19.05 -0.61
N SER A 117 5.38 19.26 -1.62
CA SER A 117 5.04 20.01 -2.83
C SER A 117 3.91 19.36 -3.63
N VAL A 118 3.81 18.04 -3.59
CA VAL A 118 2.80 17.29 -4.35
C VAL A 118 1.40 17.51 -3.79
N GLY A 119 1.23 17.44 -2.47
CA GLY A 119 -0.08 17.58 -1.82
C GLY A 119 -0.58 19.03 -1.68
N ARG A 120 0.22 20.04 -2.04
CA ARG A 120 -0.13 21.46 -1.81
C ARG A 120 -1.43 21.91 -2.46
N GLY A 121 -1.82 21.27 -3.56
CA GLY A 121 -3.03 21.62 -4.30
C GLY A 121 -4.30 20.97 -3.75
N SER A 122 -4.19 20.04 -2.81
CA SER A 122 -5.33 19.30 -2.26
C SER A 122 -5.74 19.80 -0.87
N ASP A 123 -7.04 19.72 -0.56
CA ASP A 123 -7.58 19.87 0.79
C ASP A 123 -7.35 18.61 1.65
N GLU A 124 -7.05 17.46 1.03
CA GLU A 124 -6.67 16.24 1.73
C GLU A 124 -5.18 16.28 2.11
N PRO A 125 -4.86 16.34 3.41
CA PRO A 125 -3.48 16.48 3.84
C PRO A 125 -2.65 15.23 3.57
N SER A 126 -1.42 15.44 3.12
CA SER A 126 -0.43 14.39 2.90
C SER A 126 -0.13 13.59 4.17
N ARG A 127 0.17 12.31 4.01
CA ARG A 127 0.52 11.40 5.09
C ARG A 127 1.67 10.48 4.67
N MET A 128 2.61 10.27 5.57
CA MET A 128 3.56 9.17 5.43
C MET A 128 3.35 8.18 6.58
N MET A 129 3.39 6.90 6.29
CA MET A 129 3.28 5.84 7.28
C MET A 129 4.44 4.88 7.15
N THR A 130 4.94 4.39 8.30
CA THR A 130 5.89 3.29 8.36
C THR A 130 5.29 2.11 9.11
N ILE A 131 5.54 0.91 8.59
CA ILE A 131 5.13 -0.37 9.19
C ILE A 131 6.39 -1.22 9.33
N GLU A 132 6.85 -1.48 10.55
CA GLU A 132 8.02 -2.30 10.81
C GLU A 132 7.62 -3.71 11.23
N HIS A 133 8.14 -4.71 10.52
CA HIS A 133 8.10 -6.12 10.86
C HIS A 133 9.49 -6.60 11.27
N LYS A 134 9.65 -6.99 12.53
CA LYS A 134 10.91 -7.49 13.09
C LYS A 134 10.82 -9.00 13.28
N GLY A 135 11.02 -9.75 12.21
CA GLY A 135 10.97 -11.22 12.22
C GLY A 135 12.33 -11.89 12.06
N GLY A 136 13.34 -11.15 11.61
CA GLY A 136 14.72 -11.60 11.42
C GLY A 136 15.55 -11.54 12.69
N LYS A 137 16.86 -11.70 12.52
CA LYS A 137 17.84 -11.62 13.64
C LYS A 137 17.96 -10.18 14.13
N ALA A 138 18.25 -10.02 15.42
CA ALA A 138 18.58 -8.71 15.99
C ALA A 138 19.84 -8.15 15.32
N GLY A 139 19.83 -6.84 14.98
CA GLY A 139 20.94 -6.17 14.31
C GLY A 139 21.02 -6.39 12.78
N GLU A 140 20.23 -7.30 12.21
CA GLU A 140 20.14 -7.48 10.76
C GLU A 140 19.42 -6.29 10.12
N LYS A 141 20.01 -5.71 9.06
CA LYS A 141 19.41 -4.59 8.32
C LYS A 141 18.09 -5.01 7.72
N PRO A 142 17.03 -4.17 7.81
CA PRO A 142 15.76 -4.47 7.21
C PRO A 142 15.78 -4.29 5.68
N ILE A 143 14.95 -5.03 4.99
CA ILE A 143 14.53 -4.70 3.62
C ILE A 143 13.52 -3.56 3.73
N VAL A 144 13.74 -2.49 2.95
CA VAL A 144 12.82 -1.35 2.91
C VAL A 144 11.99 -1.42 1.64
N LEU A 145 10.67 -1.37 1.79
CA LEU A 145 9.70 -1.33 0.71
C LEU A 145 9.05 0.06 0.71
N VAL A 146 9.17 0.79 -0.38
CA VAL A 146 8.59 2.13 -0.51
C VAL A 146 7.48 2.10 -1.55
N GLY A 147 6.28 2.53 -1.16
CA GLY A 147 5.10 2.52 -2.00
C GLY A 147 4.61 3.94 -2.32
N LYS A 148 4.52 4.26 -3.63
CA LYS A 148 3.82 5.44 -4.12
C LYS A 148 2.34 5.33 -3.74
N GLY A 149 1.81 6.37 -3.11
CA GLY A 149 0.46 6.42 -2.58
C GLY A 149 -0.32 7.66 -3.02
N ILE A 150 -0.25 8.01 -4.31
CA ILE A 150 -1.02 9.14 -4.84
C ILE A 150 -2.48 8.69 -4.97
N THR A 151 -3.32 9.15 -4.05
CA THR A 151 -4.71 8.66 -3.91
C THR A 151 -5.62 9.11 -5.04
N PHE A 152 -5.29 10.23 -5.68
CA PHE A 152 -5.80 10.65 -6.97
C PHE A 152 -4.76 11.56 -7.64
N ASP A 153 -4.55 11.38 -8.93
CA ASP A 153 -3.57 12.14 -9.69
C ASP A 153 -4.21 12.83 -10.90
N THR A 154 -4.46 14.13 -10.78
CA THR A 154 -4.91 14.95 -11.90
C THR A 154 -3.76 15.44 -12.78
N GLY A 155 -2.51 15.22 -12.36
CA GLY A 155 -1.32 15.87 -12.92
C GLY A 155 -0.99 17.22 -12.26
N GLY A 156 -1.86 17.73 -11.40
CA GLY A 156 -1.71 19.07 -10.83
C GLY A 156 -1.92 20.17 -11.89
N ILE A 157 -1.08 21.19 -11.89
CA ILE A 157 -1.13 22.27 -12.91
C ILE A 157 -0.80 21.73 -14.30
N SER A 158 0.08 20.72 -14.43
CA SER A 158 0.31 19.98 -15.67
C SER A 158 -0.81 18.96 -15.89
N LEU A 159 -2.05 19.44 -16.05
CA LEU A 159 -3.29 18.68 -16.01
C LEU A 159 -3.34 17.59 -17.09
N LYS A 160 -3.70 16.37 -16.66
CA LYS A 160 -3.94 15.24 -17.57
C LYS A 160 -5.16 15.47 -18.46
N PRO A 161 -5.21 14.86 -19.67
CA PRO A 161 -6.44 14.79 -20.45
C PRO A 161 -7.56 14.09 -19.67
N SER A 162 -8.81 14.55 -19.85
CA SER A 162 -9.99 13.98 -19.15
C SER A 162 -10.26 12.49 -19.41
N PRO A 163 -10.06 11.93 -20.62
CA PRO A 163 -10.27 10.49 -20.86
C PRO A 163 -9.40 9.62 -19.96
N ALA A 164 -10.02 8.63 -19.31
CA ALA A 164 -9.40 7.68 -18.35
C ALA A 164 -8.77 8.31 -17.10
N MET A 165 -9.05 9.59 -16.78
CA MET A 165 -8.56 10.20 -15.55
C MET A 165 -9.14 9.53 -14.29
N ASP A 166 -10.33 8.92 -14.37
CA ASP A 166 -10.92 8.14 -13.27
C ASP A 166 -10.10 6.91 -12.87
N GLU A 167 -9.24 6.40 -13.76
CA GLU A 167 -8.28 5.34 -13.47
C GLU A 167 -7.16 5.80 -12.53
N MET A 168 -6.94 7.10 -12.38
CA MET A 168 -5.94 7.68 -11.49
C MET A 168 -6.24 7.45 -9.99
N LYS A 169 -7.38 6.87 -9.64
CA LYS A 169 -7.63 6.28 -8.32
C LYS A 169 -6.65 5.14 -7.99
N TRP A 170 -6.05 4.50 -9.01
CA TRP A 170 -5.10 3.40 -8.86
C TRP A 170 -3.65 3.86 -8.68
N ASP A 171 -3.38 5.14 -8.76
CA ASP A 171 -2.02 5.69 -8.65
C ASP A 171 -1.42 5.56 -7.23
N MET A 172 -2.16 4.97 -6.34
CA MET A 172 -1.75 4.57 -5.00
C MET A 172 -1.49 3.06 -4.84
N CYS A 173 -1.55 2.28 -5.90
CA CYS A 173 -1.39 0.82 -5.83
C CYS A 173 0.01 0.38 -5.38
N GLY A 174 1.04 1.23 -5.51
CA GLY A 174 2.34 1.00 -4.89
C GLY A 174 2.26 0.92 -3.36
N ALA A 175 1.61 1.89 -2.73
CA ALA A 175 1.35 1.89 -1.29
C ALA A 175 0.43 0.73 -0.87
N ALA A 176 -0.60 0.43 -1.67
CA ALA A 176 -1.49 -0.70 -1.43
C ALA A 176 -0.74 -2.04 -1.47
N SER A 177 0.22 -2.21 -2.39
CA SER A 177 1.07 -3.39 -2.48
C SER A 177 1.95 -3.55 -1.24
N VAL A 178 2.61 -2.46 -0.79
CA VAL A 178 3.39 -2.46 0.45
C VAL A 178 2.50 -2.83 1.65
N PHE A 179 1.31 -2.24 1.75
CA PHE A 179 0.34 -2.56 2.80
C PHE A 179 -0.01 -4.06 2.82
N GLY A 180 -0.30 -4.65 1.65
CA GLY A 180 -0.56 -6.07 1.51
C GLY A 180 0.64 -6.94 1.93
N VAL A 181 1.84 -6.62 1.45
CA VAL A 181 3.06 -7.36 1.83
C VAL A 181 3.28 -7.36 3.34
N MET A 182 3.08 -6.23 4.01
CA MET A 182 3.23 -6.14 5.47
C MET A 182 2.21 -7.01 6.23
N ILE A 183 0.99 -7.15 5.68
CA ILE A 183 -0.01 -8.09 6.22
C ILE A 183 0.46 -9.54 6.07
N ALA A 184 0.95 -9.93 4.87
CA ALA A 184 1.44 -11.29 4.63
C ALA A 184 2.60 -11.64 5.57
N LEU A 185 3.59 -10.76 5.70
CA LEU A 185 4.74 -10.95 6.59
C LEU A 185 4.32 -11.12 8.05
N ALA A 186 3.39 -10.30 8.52
CA ALA A 186 2.88 -10.37 9.88
C ALA A 186 2.07 -11.67 10.12
N ARG A 187 1.20 -12.04 9.16
CA ARG A 187 0.39 -13.27 9.22
C ARG A 187 1.25 -14.53 9.27
N LEU A 188 2.35 -14.54 8.51
CA LEU A 188 3.27 -15.67 8.42
C LEU A 188 4.32 -15.68 9.54
N ASN A 189 4.45 -14.61 10.34
CA ASN A 189 5.58 -14.38 11.24
C ASN A 189 6.92 -14.63 10.49
N ALA A 190 7.03 -14.02 9.31
CA ALA A 190 8.17 -14.24 8.40
C ALA A 190 9.50 -13.91 9.09
N LYS A 191 10.53 -14.73 8.83
CA LYS A 191 11.85 -14.63 9.48
C LYS A 191 12.75 -13.62 8.76
N VAL A 192 12.29 -12.39 8.63
CA VAL A 192 12.98 -11.29 7.95
C VAL A 192 12.59 -9.96 8.61
N ASN A 193 13.53 -9.01 8.63
CA ASN A 193 13.23 -7.64 9.04
C ASN A 193 12.81 -6.83 7.82
N VAL A 194 11.64 -6.21 7.87
CA VAL A 194 11.10 -5.40 6.77
C VAL A 194 10.50 -4.12 7.32
N VAL A 195 10.73 -3.01 6.62
CA VAL A 195 10.07 -1.73 6.84
C VAL A 195 9.29 -1.38 5.58
N GLY A 196 7.97 -1.25 5.69
CA GLY A 196 7.12 -0.73 4.65
C GLY A 196 6.89 0.76 4.86
N LEU A 197 7.16 1.60 3.84
CA LEU A 197 6.81 3.00 3.79
C LEU A 197 5.69 3.23 2.78
N LEU A 198 4.67 3.99 3.20
CA LEU A 198 3.57 4.42 2.35
C LEU A 198 3.62 5.95 2.26
N ALA A 199 3.96 6.47 1.09
CA ALA A 199 4.06 7.91 0.81
C ALA A 199 2.77 8.37 0.14
N CYS A 200 1.82 8.91 0.92
CA CYS A 200 0.46 9.21 0.48
C CYS A 200 0.20 10.71 0.36
N ALA A 201 -0.21 11.14 -0.84
CA ALA A 201 -0.63 12.50 -1.16
C ALA A 201 -1.75 12.45 -2.21
N GLU A 202 -2.38 13.58 -2.50
CA GLU A 202 -3.31 13.75 -3.59
C GLU A 202 -2.81 14.91 -4.47
N ASN A 203 -2.67 14.69 -5.78
CA ASN A 203 -2.15 15.68 -6.72
C ASN A 203 -3.30 16.40 -7.44
N MET A 204 -3.62 17.61 -6.99
CA MET A 204 -4.77 18.38 -7.48
C MET A 204 -4.35 19.77 -7.97
N PRO A 205 -5.02 20.31 -9.04
CA PRO A 205 -4.85 21.68 -9.46
C PRO A 205 -5.63 22.62 -8.50
N SER A 206 -4.99 23.66 -8.00
CA SER A 206 -5.63 24.70 -7.23
C SER A 206 -4.79 25.97 -7.22
N ALA A 207 -5.28 27.02 -6.59
CA ALA A 207 -4.52 28.25 -6.37
C ALA A 207 -3.25 28.05 -5.51
N HIS A 208 -3.20 26.99 -4.72
CA HIS A 208 -2.06 26.66 -3.84
C HIS A 208 -1.13 25.59 -4.45
N ALA A 209 -1.51 24.98 -5.57
CA ALA A 209 -0.72 23.92 -6.19
C ALA A 209 0.68 24.38 -6.61
N THR A 210 1.60 23.45 -6.58
CA THR A 210 2.94 23.64 -7.14
C THR A 210 2.84 23.90 -8.64
N LYS A 211 3.58 24.89 -9.12
CA LYS A 211 3.59 25.31 -10.53
C LYS A 211 4.84 24.77 -11.24
N PRO A 212 4.75 24.43 -12.51
CA PRO A 212 5.96 24.20 -13.33
C PRO A 212 6.94 25.38 -13.19
N GLY A 213 8.21 25.06 -12.91
CA GLY A 213 9.25 26.04 -12.62
C GLY A 213 9.45 26.35 -11.14
N ASP A 214 8.55 25.92 -10.24
CA ASP A 214 8.77 26.04 -8.81
C ASP A 214 9.98 25.21 -8.36
N VAL A 215 10.77 25.76 -7.43
CA VAL A 215 11.92 25.08 -6.84
C VAL A 215 11.60 24.70 -5.40
N VAL A 216 11.83 23.43 -5.05
CA VAL A 216 11.66 22.90 -3.70
C VAL A 216 12.96 22.32 -3.17
N THR A 217 13.09 22.20 -1.84
CA THR A 217 14.24 21.55 -1.22
C THR A 217 13.82 20.20 -0.65
N SER A 218 14.50 19.13 -1.05
CA SER A 218 14.28 17.77 -0.54
C SER A 218 14.86 17.58 0.87
N MET A 219 14.51 16.47 1.52
CA MET A 219 15.02 16.09 2.83
C MET A 219 16.55 15.98 2.85
N SER A 220 17.18 15.53 1.75
CA SER A 220 18.63 15.49 1.59
C SER A 220 19.31 16.88 1.44
N GLY A 221 18.53 17.95 1.36
CA GLY A 221 19.01 19.33 1.18
C GLY A 221 19.23 19.75 -0.28
N GLN A 222 18.97 18.87 -1.24
CA GLN A 222 19.08 19.19 -2.66
C GLN A 222 17.87 19.98 -3.13
N THR A 223 18.11 20.97 -4.00
CA THR A 223 17.05 21.72 -4.67
C THR A 223 16.58 20.99 -5.91
N ILE A 224 15.28 20.99 -6.15
CA ILE A 224 14.62 20.33 -7.28
C ILE A 224 13.74 21.36 -7.97
N GLU A 225 14.03 21.66 -9.25
CA GLU A 225 13.14 22.41 -10.13
C GLU A 225 12.08 21.47 -10.69
N ILE A 226 10.82 21.78 -10.49
CA ILE A 226 9.68 20.95 -10.90
C ILE A 226 9.19 21.46 -12.26
N LEU A 227 9.63 20.86 -13.35
CA LEU A 227 9.22 21.27 -14.69
C LEU A 227 7.86 20.71 -15.12
N ASN A 228 7.44 19.59 -14.49
CA ASN A 228 6.18 18.93 -14.78
C ASN A 228 5.58 18.39 -13.49
N THR A 229 4.41 18.89 -13.10
CA THR A 229 3.73 18.49 -11.87
C THR A 229 3.02 17.12 -11.99
N ASP A 230 2.93 16.55 -13.20
CA ASP A 230 2.46 15.18 -13.46
C ASP A 230 3.60 14.14 -13.29
N ALA A 231 4.78 14.56 -12.86
CA ALA A 231 5.89 13.69 -12.48
C ALA A 231 6.07 13.62 -10.95
N GLU A 232 4.99 13.67 -10.21
CA GLU A 232 4.86 13.79 -8.76
C GLU A 232 5.33 12.55 -7.98
N GLY A 233 5.19 11.36 -8.58
CA GLY A 233 5.58 10.10 -7.94
C GLY A 233 7.04 10.10 -7.49
N ARG A 234 7.96 10.55 -8.34
CA ARG A 234 9.38 10.70 -7.98
C ARG A 234 9.61 11.73 -6.88
N LEU A 235 8.75 12.75 -6.77
CA LEU A 235 8.86 13.80 -5.76
C LEU A 235 8.50 13.30 -4.36
N VAL A 236 7.43 12.51 -4.23
CA VAL A 236 7.10 11.89 -2.93
C VAL A 236 8.07 10.77 -2.55
N LEU A 237 8.63 10.06 -3.55
CA LEU A 237 9.52 8.94 -3.30
C LEU A 237 10.95 9.37 -2.94
N CYS A 238 11.48 10.46 -3.49
CA CYS A 238 12.85 10.88 -3.21
C CYS A 238 13.06 11.22 -1.72
N ASP A 239 12.09 11.91 -1.11
CA ASP A 239 12.15 12.20 0.33
C ASP A 239 11.91 10.94 1.18
N ALA A 240 11.05 10.01 0.71
CA ALA A 240 10.78 8.77 1.42
C ALA A 240 11.96 7.77 1.37
N LEU A 241 12.89 7.94 0.43
CA LEU A 241 14.10 7.12 0.26
C LEU A 241 15.32 7.69 1.01
N THR A 242 15.23 8.90 1.56
CA THR A 242 16.28 9.58 2.32
C THR A 242 16.23 9.18 3.79
#